data_19d2c98f01e24058cf95ef2a5a28cd74
#
_entry.id   19d2c98f01e24058cf95ef2a5a28cd74
#
_cell.length_a   1.000
_cell.length_b   1.000
_cell.length_c   1.000
_cell.angle_alpha   90.00
_cell.angle_beta   90.00
_cell.angle_gamma   90.00
#
_symmetry.space_group_name_H-M   'P 1'
#
loop_
_entity.id
_entity.type
_entity.pdbx_description
1 polymer ?
#
loop_
_entity_poly.entity_id
_entity_poly.type
_entity_poly.pdbx_seq_one_letter_code
_entity_poly.pdbx_strand_id
1 'polypeptide(L)'
;MKAISSWHVGVSAEAYAAAIFARYGYDVSVQYGANQPEYDLIATSGDLMLKISVKGSQDGSWGLTQGYKKGCDYHTATAKWLAAHHKKTIFCLVQFKDTAPNEMPRIYLASPVEIAERLNASAGGRGETILYENHTWGPRAAGSGTTDRIPDEWMISAERLAYMFSTYGQ
;
A
#
# COMPACT_ATOMS: atom_id res chain seq x y z
N MET A 1 -2.22 16.86 24.00
CA MET A 1 -2.82 16.27 22.77
C MET A 1 -2.89 14.76 22.95
N LYS A 2 -3.99 14.12 22.54
CA LYS A 2 -4.12 12.66 22.64
C LYS A 2 -3.17 11.97 21.66
N ALA A 3 -2.57 10.85 22.05
CA ALA A 3 -1.69 10.07 21.17
C ALA A 3 -2.45 9.58 19.93
N ILE A 4 -1.79 9.63 18.78
CA ILE A 4 -2.33 9.11 17.50
C ILE A 4 -2.32 7.58 17.57
N SER A 5 -3.48 6.97 17.35
CA SER A 5 -3.64 5.51 17.31
C SER A 5 -3.68 5.00 15.86
N SER A 6 -3.58 3.69 15.67
CA SER A 6 -3.73 3.05 14.36
C SER A 6 -5.08 3.38 13.69
N TRP A 7 -6.15 3.54 14.47
CA TRP A 7 -7.44 3.99 13.97
C TRP A 7 -7.37 5.40 13.36
N HIS A 8 -6.71 6.36 14.04
CA HIS A 8 -6.53 7.72 13.49
C HIS A 8 -5.72 7.69 12.18
N VAL A 9 -4.69 6.85 12.12
CA VAL A 9 -3.86 6.67 10.91
C VAL A 9 -4.70 6.11 9.76
N GLY A 10 -5.52 5.09 10.02
CA GLY A 10 -6.42 4.49 9.02
C GLY A 10 -7.42 5.50 8.46
N VAL A 11 -8.17 6.19 9.36
CA VAL A 11 -9.14 7.23 8.95
C VAL A 11 -8.49 8.34 8.13
N SER A 12 -7.32 8.81 8.58
CA SER A 12 -6.58 9.85 7.85
C SER A 12 -6.13 9.36 6.48
N ALA A 13 -5.62 8.13 6.38
CA ALA A 13 -5.16 7.55 5.12
C ALA A 13 -6.29 7.44 4.09
N GLU A 14 -7.45 6.94 4.50
CA GLU A 14 -8.63 6.84 3.63
C GLU A 14 -9.11 8.22 3.16
N ALA A 15 -9.14 9.21 4.06
CA ALA A 15 -9.52 10.58 3.72
C ALA A 15 -8.55 11.24 2.72
N TYR A 16 -7.24 11.09 2.93
CA TYR A 16 -6.23 11.60 1.99
C TYR A 16 -6.28 10.86 0.65
N ALA A 17 -6.47 9.55 0.64
CA ALA A 17 -6.63 8.78 -0.58
C ALA A 17 -7.86 9.28 -1.37
N ALA A 18 -9.02 9.39 -0.75
CA ALA A 18 -10.22 9.91 -1.39
C ALA A 18 -10.00 11.32 -1.97
N ALA A 19 -9.39 12.20 -1.18
CA ALA A 19 -9.12 13.58 -1.59
C ALA A 19 -8.16 13.66 -2.79
N ILE A 20 -7.09 12.86 -2.80
CA ILE A 20 -6.10 12.94 -3.89
C ILE A 20 -6.66 12.39 -5.21
N PHE A 21 -7.41 11.28 -5.20
CA PHE A 21 -8.08 10.79 -6.41
C PHE A 21 -9.05 11.82 -6.96
N ALA A 22 -9.87 12.46 -6.10
CA ALA A 22 -10.77 13.53 -6.50
C ALA A 22 -10.02 14.74 -7.09
N ARG A 23 -8.87 15.12 -6.54
CA ARG A 23 -8.04 16.21 -7.07
C ARG A 23 -7.43 15.90 -8.44
N TYR A 24 -7.23 14.62 -8.77
CA TYR A 24 -6.86 14.19 -10.13
C TYR A 24 -8.06 14.10 -11.08
N GLY A 25 -9.28 14.44 -10.63
CA GLY A 25 -10.47 14.52 -11.45
C GLY A 25 -11.26 13.22 -11.57
N TYR A 26 -11.01 12.24 -10.68
CA TYR A 26 -11.80 11.00 -10.64
C TYR A 26 -13.01 11.16 -9.72
N ASP A 27 -14.13 10.51 -10.08
CA ASP A 27 -15.25 10.37 -9.18
C ASP A 27 -14.94 9.30 -8.13
N VAL A 28 -15.14 9.63 -6.85
CA VAL A 28 -14.74 8.76 -5.73
C VAL A 28 -15.94 8.37 -4.89
N SER A 29 -16.07 7.08 -4.61
CA SER A 29 -17.01 6.53 -3.65
C SER A 29 -16.26 5.85 -2.50
N VAL A 30 -16.61 6.21 -1.26
CA VAL A 30 -16.02 5.64 -0.05
C VAL A 30 -16.93 4.53 0.48
N GLN A 31 -16.34 3.39 0.84
CA GLN A 31 -17.09 2.28 1.42
C GLN A 31 -17.18 2.45 2.94
N TYR A 32 -18.39 2.38 3.47
CA TYR A 32 -18.67 2.43 4.91
C TYR A 32 -19.39 1.17 5.35
N GLY A 33 -19.10 0.70 6.56
CA GLY A 33 -19.86 -0.39 7.21
C GLY A 33 -18.99 -1.46 7.85
N ALA A 34 -19.64 -2.33 8.64
CA ALA A 34 -18.97 -3.37 9.43
C ALA A 34 -18.47 -4.56 8.59
N ASN A 35 -19.08 -4.81 7.43
CA ASN A 35 -18.75 -5.91 6.52
C ASN A 35 -18.25 -5.32 5.19
N GLN A 36 -17.16 -4.57 5.25
CA GLN A 36 -16.58 -3.95 4.07
C GLN A 36 -16.02 -5.02 3.12
N PRO A 37 -16.14 -4.79 1.79
CA PRO A 37 -15.41 -5.59 0.82
C PRO A 37 -13.90 -5.38 0.99
N GLU A 38 -13.10 -6.09 0.21
CA GLU A 38 -11.63 -6.00 0.22
C GLU A 38 -11.08 -4.58 -0.04
N TYR A 39 -11.88 -3.68 -0.58
CA TYR A 39 -11.49 -2.31 -0.93
C TYR A 39 -12.22 -1.26 -0.09
N ASP A 40 -11.56 -0.14 0.14
CA ASP A 40 -12.04 0.99 0.94
C ASP A 40 -12.65 2.08 0.06
N LEU A 41 -12.15 2.23 -1.17
CA LEU A 41 -12.55 3.24 -2.13
C LEU A 41 -12.82 2.64 -3.52
N ILE A 42 -13.69 3.32 -4.26
CA ILE A 42 -13.84 3.14 -5.70
C ILE A 42 -13.54 4.50 -6.35
N ALA A 43 -12.66 4.52 -7.35
CA ALA A 43 -12.45 5.66 -8.22
C ALA A 43 -12.92 5.32 -9.64
N THR A 44 -13.63 6.23 -10.30
CA THR A 44 -14.12 6.00 -11.66
C THR A 44 -13.66 7.09 -12.63
N SER A 45 -13.45 6.67 -13.88
CA SER A 45 -13.10 7.52 -15.01
C SER A 45 -13.80 7.01 -16.27
N GLY A 46 -14.86 7.68 -16.68
CA GLY A 46 -15.74 7.16 -17.72
C GLY A 46 -16.33 5.82 -17.30
N ASP A 47 -16.18 4.81 -18.15
CA ASP A 47 -16.68 3.45 -17.90
C ASP A 47 -15.72 2.59 -17.06
N LEU A 48 -14.54 3.10 -16.72
CA LEU A 48 -13.55 2.36 -15.93
C LEU A 48 -13.73 2.61 -14.44
N MET A 49 -13.69 1.53 -13.66
CA MET A 49 -13.77 1.53 -12.21
C MET A 49 -12.51 0.88 -11.62
N LEU A 50 -11.88 1.55 -10.67
CA LEU A 50 -10.71 1.06 -9.94
C LEU A 50 -11.07 0.85 -8.47
N LYS A 51 -10.90 -0.38 -7.98
CA LYS A 51 -11.08 -0.75 -6.57
C LYS A 51 -9.77 -0.54 -5.83
N ILE A 52 -9.81 0.13 -4.69
CA ILE A 52 -8.63 0.60 -3.98
C ILE A 52 -8.70 0.19 -2.51
N SER A 53 -7.73 -0.60 -2.05
CA SER A 53 -7.51 -0.86 -0.64
C SER A 53 -6.49 0.13 -0.09
N VAL A 54 -6.85 0.87 0.95
CA VAL A 54 -6.00 1.91 1.54
C VAL A 54 -5.27 1.35 2.76
N LYS A 55 -3.97 1.62 2.84
CA LYS A 55 -3.14 1.25 3.99
C LYS A 55 -2.34 2.46 4.46
N GLY A 56 -2.65 2.93 5.67
CA GLY A 56 -1.92 4.02 6.31
C GLY A 56 -0.75 3.52 7.16
N SER A 57 0.29 4.34 7.25
CA SER A 57 1.43 4.13 8.13
C SER A 57 1.99 5.45 8.64
N GLN A 58 2.58 5.44 9.82
CA GLN A 58 3.28 6.59 10.43
C GLN A 58 4.71 6.26 10.89
N ASP A 59 5.20 5.05 10.58
CA ASP A 59 6.51 4.55 11.03
C ASP A 59 7.48 4.22 9.88
N GLY A 60 7.07 4.42 8.63
CA GLY A 60 7.88 4.12 7.46
C GLY A 60 7.70 2.71 6.91
N SER A 61 6.69 1.97 7.38
CA SER A 61 6.47 0.59 6.96
C SER A 61 5.00 0.19 6.94
N TRP A 62 4.66 -0.84 6.18
CA TRP A 62 3.34 -1.46 6.16
C TRP A 62 3.46 -2.97 6.38
N GLY A 63 2.85 -3.46 7.45
CA GLY A 63 2.73 -4.88 7.69
C GLY A 63 1.63 -5.48 6.83
N LEU A 64 1.98 -6.31 5.85
CA LEU A 64 1.03 -6.83 4.87
C LEU A 64 0.84 -8.33 4.96
N THR A 65 1.91 -9.12 5.11
CA THR A 65 1.83 -10.58 5.02
C THR A 65 2.08 -11.31 6.34
N GLN A 66 2.19 -10.60 7.48
CA GLN A 66 2.45 -11.21 8.78
C GLN A 66 1.42 -12.26 9.18
N GLY A 67 0.14 -12.02 8.89
CA GLY A 67 -0.95 -12.96 9.18
C GLY A 67 -0.82 -14.32 8.47
N TYR A 68 -0.05 -14.37 7.38
CA TYR A 68 0.19 -15.57 6.58
C TYR A 68 1.50 -16.29 6.91
N LYS A 69 2.34 -15.71 7.80
CA LYS A 69 3.70 -16.20 8.09
C LYS A 69 3.75 -17.44 8.97
N LYS A 70 2.70 -17.71 9.72
CA LYS A 70 2.68 -18.82 10.68
C LYS A 70 2.95 -20.17 10.00
N GLY A 71 4.02 -20.82 10.41
CA GLY A 71 4.39 -22.17 9.95
C GLY A 71 4.98 -22.25 8.53
N CYS A 72 5.38 -21.10 7.94
CA CYS A 72 5.99 -21.09 6.60
C CYS A 72 7.08 -20.01 6.48
N ASP A 73 7.81 -20.02 5.37
CA ASP A 73 8.80 -18.99 5.03
C ASP A 73 8.13 -17.70 4.49
N TYR A 74 8.94 -16.68 4.24
CA TYR A 74 8.47 -15.37 3.76
C TYR A 74 7.85 -15.46 2.36
N HIS A 75 8.46 -16.20 1.45
CA HIS A 75 7.96 -16.36 0.08
C HIS A 75 6.60 -17.08 0.05
N THR A 76 6.45 -18.12 0.86
CA THR A 76 5.17 -18.82 1.01
C THR A 76 4.09 -17.93 1.64
N ALA A 77 4.43 -17.13 2.66
CA ALA A 77 3.52 -16.16 3.25
C ALA A 77 3.04 -15.13 2.22
N THR A 78 3.96 -14.60 1.43
CA THR A 78 3.65 -13.64 0.34
C THR A 78 2.78 -14.27 -0.74
N ALA A 79 3.06 -15.51 -1.13
CA ALA A 79 2.25 -16.23 -2.12
C ALA A 79 0.81 -16.48 -1.63
N LYS A 80 0.63 -16.86 -0.37
CA LYS A 80 -0.70 -17.02 0.26
C LYS A 80 -1.46 -15.69 0.32
N TRP A 81 -0.77 -14.61 0.71
CA TRP A 81 -1.35 -13.27 0.74
C TRP A 81 -1.80 -12.84 -0.67
N LEU A 82 -0.95 -13.02 -1.68
CA LEU A 82 -1.27 -12.67 -3.06
C LEU A 82 -2.49 -13.46 -3.59
N ALA A 83 -2.56 -14.76 -3.27
CA ALA A 83 -3.68 -15.62 -3.67
C ALA A 83 -5.01 -15.22 -3.00
N ALA A 84 -4.96 -14.60 -1.82
CA ALA A 84 -6.14 -14.15 -1.09
C ALA A 84 -6.70 -12.81 -1.60
N HIS A 85 -5.93 -12.06 -2.40
CA HIS A 85 -6.35 -10.75 -2.91
C HIS A 85 -6.91 -10.82 -4.33
N HIS A 86 -7.92 -10.00 -4.59
CA HIS A 86 -8.46 -9.86 -5.93
C HIS A 86 -7.43 -9.15 -6.84
N LYS A 87 -7.15 -9.75 -8.01
CA LYS A 87 -6.08 -9.28 -8.92
C LYS A 87 -6.26 -7.85 -9.44
N LYS A 88 -7.50 -7.34 -9.43
CA LYS A 88 -7.85 -5.99 -9.91
C LYS A 88 -8.12 -4.98 -8.80
N THR A 89 -7.92 -5.34 -7.54
CA THR A 89 -7.91 -4.39 -6.43
C THR A 89 -6.47 -3.89 -6.25
N ILE A 90 -6.25 -2.59 -6.37
CA ILE A 90 -4.94 -1.98 -6.12
C ILE A 90 -4.81 -1.51 -4.67
N PHE A 91 -3.58 -1.29 -4.23
CA PHE A 91 -3.28 -0.70 -2.93
C PHE A 91 -2.90 0.77 -3.08
N CYS A 92 -3.46 1.61 -2.21
CA CYS A 92 -3.05 2.97 -1.97
C CYS A 92 -2.34 3.02 -0.61
N LEU A 93 -1.02 3.19 -0.63
CA LEU A 93 -0.17 3.19 0.55
C LEU A 93 0.10 4.64 0.95
N VAL A 94 -0.33 5.03 2.15
CA VAL A 94 -0.21 6.40 2.65
C VAL A 94 0.76 6.44 3.82
N GLN A 95 1.82 7.26 3.71
CA GLN A 95 2.87 7.37 4.71
C GLN A 95 2.88 8.75 5.37
N PHE A 96 2.73 8.75 6.70
CA PHE A 96 2.73 9.96 7.53
C PHE A 96 4.05 10.17 8.29
N LYS A 97 5.01 9.24 8.21
CA LYS A 97 6.30 9.41 8.89
C LYS A 97 6.96 10.72 8.46
N ASP A 98 7.42 11.49 9.44
CA ASP A 98 8.07 12.79 9.23
C ASP A 98 7.22 13.80 8.46
N THR A 99 5.88 13.70 8.57
CA THR A 99 4.91 14.61 7.94
C THR A 99 4.13 15.32 9.05
N ALA A 100 4.10 16.63 9.03
CA ALA A 100 3.29 17.41 9.97
C ALA A 100 1.79 17.26 9.65
N PRO A 101 0.88 17.45 10.64
CA PRO A 101 -0.57 17.27 10.40
C PRO A 101 -1.18 18.15 9.31
N ASN A 102 -0.53 19.26 8.96
CA ASN A 102 -0.94 20.21 7.91
C ASN A 102 -0.19 20.03 6.59
N GLU A 103 0.59 18.95 6.45
CA GLU A 103 1.34 18.62 5.24
C GLU A 103 0.73 17.41 4.55
N MET A 104 0.93 17.33 3.23
CA MET A 104 0.52 16.18 2.44
C MET A 104 1.39 14.96 2.75
N PRO A 105 0.79 13.80 3.08
CA PRO A 105 1.55 12.57 3.21
C PRO A 105 2.09 12.11 1.85
N ARG A 106 3.05 11.21 1.89
CA ARG A 106 3.51 10.50 0.68
C ARG A 106 2.50 9.41 0.35
N ILE A 107 2.12 9.32 -0.91
CA ILE A 107 1.09 8.38 -1.39
C ILE A 107 1.65 7.57 -2.56
N TYR A 108 1.53 6.26 -2.45
CA TYR A 108 2.00 5.30 -3.44
C TYR A 108 0.86 4.41 -3.91
N LEU A 109 0.88 4.03 -5.17
CA LEU A 109 -0.08 3.08 -5.76
C LEU A 109 0.67 1.84 -6.21
N ALA A 110 0.18 0.67 -5.85
CA ALA A 110 0.76 -0.60 -6.27
C ALA A 110 -0.30 -1.68 -6.43
N SER A 111 -0.09 -2.58 -7.37
CA SER A 111 -0.88 -3.80 -7.49
C SER A 111 -0.43 -4.85 -6.46
N PRO A 112 -1.27 -5.84 -6.13
CA PRO A 112 -0.85 -6.96 -5.29
C PRO A 112 0.38 -7.69 -5.81
N VAL A 113 0.53 -7.81 -7.13
CA VAL A 113 1.69 -8.46 -7.76
C VAL A 113 2.97 -7.66 -7.54
N GLU A 114 2.95 -6.35 -7.80
CA GLU A 114 4.10 -5.47 -7.54
C GLU A 114 4.53 -5.52 -6.06
N ILE A 115 3.57 -5.50 -5.14
CA ILE A 115 3.86 -5.63 -3.70
C ILE A 115 4.50 -6.98 -3.38
N ALA A 116 3.97 -8.08 -3.91
CA ALA A 116 4.51 -9.41 -3.69
C ALA A 116 5.94 -9.56 -4.23
N GLU A 117 6.22 -9.04 -5.42
CA GLU A 117 7.56 -8.99 -6.00
C GLU A 117 8.53 -8.19 -5.14
N ARG A 118 8.11 -7.01 -4.65
CA ARG A 118 8.93 -6.18 -3.76
C ARG A 118 9.22 -6.88 -2.42
N LEU A 119 8.22 -7.51 -1.80
CA LEU A 119 8.38 -8.26 -0.56
C LEU A 119 9.32 -9.46 -0.73
N ASN A 120 9.20 -10.19 -1.84
CA ASN A 120 10.07 -11.33 -2.13
C ASN A 120 11.54 -10.93 -2.36
N ALA A 121 11.77 -9.75 -2.93
CA ALA A 121 13.13 -9.23 -3.14
C ALA A 121 13.74 -8.61 -1.87
N SER A 122 12.97 -8.38 -0.82
CA SER A 122 13.43 -7.75 0.42
C SER A 122 14.48 -8.59 1.15
N ALA A 123 15.30 -7.93 1.95
CA ALA A 123 16.39 -8.53 2.73
C ALA A 123 17.33 -9.39 1.89
N GLY A 124 17.74 -8.87 0.72
CA GLY A 124 18.63 -9.57 -0.21
C GLY A 124 18.04 -10.84 -0.82
N GLY A 125 16.70 -10.91 -0.96
CA GLY A 125 15.97 -12.04 -1.54
C GLY A 125 15.48 -13.08 -0.54
N ARG A 126 15.74 -12.90 0.78
CA ARG A 126 15.13 -13.74 1.82
C ARG A 126 13.61 -13.62 1.81
N GLY A 127 13.11 -12.46 1.44
CA GLY A 127 11.72 -12.06 1.60
C GLY A 127 11.45 -11.42 2.97
N GLU A 128 10.33 -10.70 3.06
CA GLU A 128 9.87 -10.03 4.26
C GLU A 128 8.34 -9.95 4.30
N THR A 129 7.76 -9.79 5.50
CA THR A 129 6.33 -9.59 5.69
C THR A 129 5.94 -8.11 5.79
N ILE A 130 6.92 -7.27 5.97
CA ILE A 130 6.78 -5.82 6.12
C ILE A 130 7.31 -5.14 4.87
N LEU A 131 6.47 -4.32 4.24
CA LEU A 131 6.87 -3.44 3.16
C LEU A 131 7.46 -2.16 3.75
N TYR A 132 8.73 -1.92 3.54
CA TYR A 132 9.40 -0.70 4.00
C TYR A 132 9.40 0.37 2.91
N GLU A 133 9.13 1.61 3.31
CA GLU A 133 9.32 2.77 2.43
C GLU A 133 10.79 2.95 2.08
N ASN A 134 11.66 2.89 3.10
CA ASN A 134 13.11 2.90 2.97
C ASN A 134 13.74 2.25 4.21
N HIS A 135 14.49 1.16 4.04
CA HIS A 135 15.10 0.43 5.14
C HIS A 135 16.45 -0.17 4.74
N THR A 136 17.49 0.15 5.48
CA THR A 136 18.82 -0.46 5.33
C THR A 136 19.02 -1.55 6.38
N TRP A 137 19.31 -2.76 5.92
CA TRP A 137 19.51 -3.93 6.77
C TRP A 137 20.86 -3.86 7.51
N GLY A 138 20.80 -4.03 8.81
CA GLY A 138 21.99 -4.03 9.67
C GLY A 138 22.88 -5.25 9.46
N PRO A 139 24.12 -5.22 10.03
CA PRO A 139 25.17 -6.23 9.76
C PRO A 139 24.83 -7.64 10.23
N ARG A 140 23.86 -7.81 11.11
CA ARG A 140 23.42 -9.13 11.63
C ARG A 140 22.15 -9.67 10.97
N ALA A 141 21.54 -8.90 10.07
CA ALA A 141 20.33 -9.31 9.39
C ALA A 141 20.64 -10.07 8.10
N ALA A 142 19.72 -10.91 7.67
CA ALA A 142 19.70 -11.38 6.28
C ALA A 142 19.60 -10.16 5.35
N GLY A 143 20.34 -10.14 4.25
CA GLY A 143 20.42 -8.98 3.40
C GLY A 143 21.29 -7.84 3.93
N SER A 144 22.18 -8.12 4.91
CA SER A 144 23.14 -7.14 5.45
C SER A 144 23.77 -6.28 4.37
N GLY A 145 23.74 -4.96 4.59
CA GLY A 145 24.27 -3.96 3.66
C GLY A 145 23.38 -3.64 2.46
N THR A 146 22.24 -4.32 2.30
CA THR A 146 21.23 -3.97 1.29
C THR A 146 20.22 -2.96 1.83
N THR A 147 19.61 -2.19 0.92
CA THR A 147 18.55 -1.24 1.24
C THR A 147 17.29 -1.63 0.46
N ASP A 148 16.20 -1.84 1.19
CA ASP A 148 14.87 -2.02 0.64
C ASP A 148 14.20 -0.65 0.51
N ARG A 149 13.69 -0.34 -0.68
CA ARG A 149 13.01 0.90 -0.96
C ARG A 149 11.80 0.66 -1.87
N ILE A 150 10.72 1.38 -1.62
CA ILE A 150 9.59 1.44 -2.54
C ILE A 150 10.09 2.03 -3.87
N PRO A 151 9.73 1.41 -5.02
CA PRO A 151 10.04 1.95 -6.34
C PRO A 151 9.49 3.38 -6.53
N ASP A 152 10.29 4.26 -7.12
CA ASP A 152 9.90 5.66 -7.32
C ASP A 152 8.67 5.80 -8.22
N GLU A 153 8.48 4.88 -9.17
CA GLU A 153 7.32 4.82 -10.06
C GLU A 153 5.99 4.50 -9.35
N TRP A 154 6.02 4.04 -8.09
CA TRP A 154 4.80 3.84 -7.31
C TRP A 154 4.23 5.15 -6.75
N MET A 155 5.04 6.22 -6.68
CA MET A 155 4.55 7.52 -6.24
C MET A 155 3.35 7.95 -7.10
N ILE A 156 2.29 8.42 -6.45
CA ILE A 156 1.10 8.86 -7.16
C ILE A 156 1.43 10.00 -8.13
N SER A 157 1.04 9.84 -9.36
CA SER A 157 1.19 10.83 -10.44
C SER A 157 0.09 10.61 -11.48
N ALA A 158 -0.08 11.54 -12.41
CA ALA A 158 -1.03 11.37 -13.51
C ALA A 158 -0.69 10.13 -14.35
N GLU A 159 0.59 9.88 -14.62
CA GLU A 159 1.09 8.72 -15.37
C GLU A 159 0.82 7.42 -14.62
N ARG A 160 1.09 7.38 -13.30
CA ARG A 160 0.85 6.21 -12.49
C ARG A 160 -0.65 5.88 -12.39
N LEU A 161 -1.49 6.89 -12.25
CA LEU A 161 -2.95 6.71 -12.27
C LEU A 161 -3.44 6.19 -13.62
N ALA A 162 -2.98 6.76 -14.73
CA ALA A 162 -3.31 6.28 -16.07
C ALA A 162 -2.92 4.81 -16.26
N TYR A 163 -1.73 4.42 -15.80
CA TYR A 163 -1.28 3.02 -15.81
C TYR A 163 -2.21 2.12 -14.98
N MET A 164 -2.55 2.52 -13.76
CA MET A 164 -3.44 1.74 -12.89
C MET A 164 -4.83 1.55 -13.49
N PHE A 165 -5.41 2.60 -14.05
CA PHE A 165 -6.72 2.50 -14.70
C PHE A 165 -6.69 1.64 -15.96
N SER A 166 -5.67 1.78 -16.81
CA SER A 166 -5.56 0.99 -18.05
C SER A 166 -5.33 -0.49 -17.79
N THR A 167 -4.64 -0.82 -16.69
CA THR A 167 -4.23 -2.22 -16.40
C THR A 167 -5.24 -2.93 -15.49
N TYR A 168 -5.78 -2.24 -14.50
CA TYR A 168 -6.61 -2.82 -13.44
C TYR A 168 -8.07 -2.32 -13.45
N GLY A 169 -8.39 -1.31 -14.21
CA GLY A 169 -9.77 -0.81 -14.38
C GLY A 169 -10.72 -1.89 -14.90
N GLN A 170 -11.98 -1.86 -14.43
CA GLN A 170 -13.04 -2.83 -14.76
C GLN A 170 -14.25 -2.10 -15.34
#